data_cd98833c4772367e0c14782da084047b
#
_entry.id   cd98833c4772367e0c14782da084047b
#
_cell.length_a   1.000
_cell.length_b   1.000
_cell.length_c   1.000
_cell.angle_alpha   90.00
_cell.angle_beta   90.00
_cell.angle_gamma   90.00
#
_symmetry.space_group_name_H-M   'P 1'
#
loop_
_entity.id
_entity.type
_entity.pdbx_description
1 polymer ?
#
loop_
_entity_poly.entity_id
_entity_poly.type
_entity_poly.pdbx_seq_one_letter_code
_entity_poly.pdbx_strand_id
1 'polypeptide(L)'
;MVLGRKRGKEMLQTIENVNAAVNNFVWGVPAMVCIIGVGLVLSARTGFIQFRKFGYAIKNSIGRIFTKSEAKEGSITPFQAVCTALAATVGTGNIAGVAGAIAIGGAGAVFWMWVSALLGMCTKFSEVTLAVHYREKNAEGDYVGGPMYYIKNGLGKKWYWMASVYAILGSLTVLGTGNATQVN
;
A
#
# COMPACT_ATOMS: atom_id res chain seq x y z
N MET A 1 -33.63 13.41 -30.61
CA MET A 1 -33.21 12.29 -29.72
C MET A 1 -31.87 11.67 -30.12
N VAL A 2 -31.51 11.58 -31.41
CA VAL A 2 -30.24 10.98 -31.91
C VAL A 2 -28.99 11.82 -31.61
N LEU A 3 -29.08 13.17 -31.65
CA LEU A 3 -27.96 14.09 -31.37
C LEU A 3 -27.48 14.06 -29.93
N GLY A 4 -28.38 13.89 -28.95
CA GLY A 4 -28.02 13.78 -27.55
C GLY A 4 -27.26 12.48 -27.23
N ARG A 5 -27.61 11.41 -27.94
CA ARG A 5 -26.96 10.10 -27.78
C ARG A 5 -25.55 10.07 -28.40
N LYS A 6 -25.29 10.82 -29.47
CA LYS A 6 -23.97 10.99 -30.05
C LYS A 6 -23.05 11.80 -29.13
N ARG A 7 -23.52 12.92 -28.58
CA ARG A 7 -22.77 13.79 -27.67
C ARG A 7 -22.41 13.07 -26.37
N GLY A 8 -23.32 12.23 -25.85
CA GLY A 8 -23.04 11.40 -24.67
C GLY A 8 -21.94 10.36 -24.93
N LYS A 9 -21.92 9.73 -26.12
CA LYS A 9 -20.86 8.78 -26.49
C LYS A 9 -19.51 9.47 -26.69
N GLU A 10 -19.45 10.64 -27.28
CA GLU A 10 -18.22 11.41 -27.48
C GLU A 10 -17.65 11.89 -26.13
N MET A 11 -18.50 12.33 -25.19
CA MET A 11 -18.06 12.66 -23.83
C MET A 11 -17.50 11.45 -23.08
N LEU A 12 -18.18 10.30 -23.13
CA LEU A 12 -17.70 9.07 -22.51
C LEU A 12 -16.35 8.66 -23.08
N GLN A 13 -16.20 8.69 -24.39
CA GLN A 13 -14.95 8.34 -25.06
C GLN A 13 -13.80 9.29 -24.72
N THR A 14 -14.10 10.59 -24.55
CA THR A 14 -13.11 11.57 -24.09
C THR A 14 -12.70 11.30 -22.66
N ILE A 15 -13.63 10.98 -21.76
CA ILE A 15 -13.35 10.63 -20.37
C ILE A 15 -12.50 9.35 -20.29
N GLU A 16 -12.85 8.33 -21.07
CA GLU A 16 -12.09 7.08 -21.15
C GLU A 16 -10.65 7.31 -21.64
N ASN A 17 -10.47 8.11 -22.69
CA ASN A 17 -9.15 8.45 -23.22
C ASN A 17 -8.30 9.22 -22.23
N VAL A 18 -8.88 10.21 -21.54
CA VAL A 18 -8.18 10.98 -20.48
C VAL A 18 -7.81 10.05 -19.31
N ASN A 19 -8.75 9.22 -18.87
CA ASN A 19 -8.49 8.25 -17.80
C ASN A 19 -7.41 7.25 -18.19
N ALA A 20 -7.42 6.73 -19.40
CA ALA A 20 -6.39 5.84 -19.91
C ALA A 20 -5.01 6.53 -19.98
N ALA A 21 -4.95 7.77 -20.44
CA ALA A 21 -3.70 8.53 -20.50
C ALA A 21 -3.13 8.79 -19.11
N VAL A 22 -3.96 9.22 -18.16
CA VAL A 22 -3.58 9.43 -16.76
C VAL A 22 -3.12 8.12 -16.12
N ASN A 23 -3.88 7.06 -16.32
CA ASN A 23 -3.56 5.74 -15.77
C ASN A 23 -2.21 5.21 -16.31
N ASN A 24 -1.99 5.30 -17.62
CA ASN A 24 -0.74 4.89 -18.25
C ASN A 24 0.46 5.73 -17.78
N PHE A 25 0.26 7.03 -17.53
CA PHE A 25 1.31 7.88 -16.99
C PHE A 25 1.61 7.52 -15.52
N VAL A 26 0.59 7.42 -14.69
CA VAL A 26 0.73 7.17 -13.23
C VAL A 26 1.32 5.79 -12.98
N TRP A 27 0.81 4.74 -13.65
CA TRP A 27 1.26 3.36 -13.47
C TRP A 27 2.38 2.91 -14.41
N GLY A 28 2.85 3.82 -15.27
CA GLY A 28 3.94 3.57 -16.20
C GLY A 28 5.34 3.70 -15.57
N VAL A 29 6.29 4.11 -16.39
CA VAL A 29 7.69 4.28 -16.02
C VAL A 29 7.89 5.17 -14.77
N PRO A 30 7.16 6.31 -14.59
CA PRO A 30 7.35 7.16 -13.42
C PRO A 30 7.08 6.44 -12.10
N ALA A 31 5.98 5.69 -12.01
CA ALA A 31 5.68 4.92 -10.81
C ALA A 31 6.72 3.83 -10.53
N MET A 32 7.14 3.11 -11.58
CA MET A 32 8.18 2.08 -11.44
C MET A 32 9.50 2.67 -10.93
N VAL A 33 9.94 3.79 -11.49
CA VAL A 33 11.16 4.49 -11.06
C VAL A 33 11.04 4.96 -9.61
N CYS A 34 9.90 5.54 -9.22
CA CYS A 34 9.68 5.96 -7.84
C CYS A 34 9.66 4.77 -6.86
N ILE A 35 8.94 3.70 -7.16
CA ILE A 35 8.82 2.54 -6.27
C ILE A 35 10.16 1.84 -6.09
N ILE A 36 10.86 1.57 -7.20
CA ILE A 36 12.18 0.91 -7.16
C ILE A 36 13.21 1.85 -6.54
N GLY A 37 13.22 3.12 -6.93
CA GLY A 37 14.17 4.12 -6.43
C GLY A 37 14.04 4.33 -4.93
N VAL A 38 12.83 4.51 -4.41
CA VAL A 38 12.57 4.62 -2.97
C VAL A 38 12.98 3.34 -2.25
N GLY A 39 12.63 2.16 -2.79
CA GLY A 39 13.01 0.87 -2.23
C GLY A 39 14.54 0.70 -2.14
N LEU A 40 15.27 1.07 -3.17
CA LEU A 40 16.74 1.05 -3.19
C LEU A 40 17.35 2.02 -2.17
N VAL A 41 16.89 3.27 -2.16
CA VAL A 41 17.39 4.30 -1.22
C VAL A 41 17.15 3.88 0.21
N LEU A 42 15.95 3.39 0.54
CA LEU A 42 15.63 2.92 1.88
C LEU A 42 16.44 1.68 2.24
N SER A 43 16.63 0.72 1.33
CA SER A 43 17.46 -0.47 1.55
C SER A 43 18.91 -0.09 1.86
N ALA A 44 19.47 0.83 1.08
CA ALA A 44 20.84 1.33 1.31
C ALA A 44 20.96 2.08 2.64
N ARG A 45 20.01 3.00 2.94
CA ARG A 45 20.01 3.80 4.16
C ARG A 45 19.81 2.97 5.43
N THR A 46 19.04 1.90 5.37
CA THR A 46 18.83 0.98 6.51
C THR A 46 19.88 -0.13 6.60
N GLY A 47 20.87 -0.13 5.70
CA GLY A 47 21.92 -1.16 5.64
C GLY A 47 21.37 -2.54 5.34
N PHE A 48 20.46 -2.64 4.37
CA PHE A 48 19.84 -3.90 3.93
C PHE A 48 19.21 -4.68 5.08
N ILE A 49 18.39 -4.00 5.89
CA ILE A 49 17.76 -4.56 7.09
C ILE A 49 16.97 -5.85 6.80
N GLN A 50 16.38 -5.97 5.61
CA GLN A 50 15.62 -7.13 5.16
C GLN A 50 16.46 -8.41 5.17
N PHE A 51 17.77 -8.32 4.93
CA PHE A 51 18.69 -9.48 5.02
C PHE A 51 19.28 -9.62 6.42
N ARG A 52 19.78 -8.52 6.99
CA ARG A 52 20.47 -8.54 8.30
C ARG A 52 19.59 -8.97 9.45
N LYS A 53 18.31 -8.63 9.43
CA LYS A 53 17.37 -8.92 10.51
C LYS A 53 16.31 -9.96 10.14
N PHE A 54 16.48 -10.65 9.01
CA PHE A 54 15.52 -11.64 8.51
C PHE A 54 15.26 -12.75 9.53
N GLY A 55 16.31 -13.39 10.05
CA GLY A 55 16.17 -14.44 11.07
C GLY A 55 15.54 -13.93 12.37
N TYR A 56 15.87 -12.71 12.80
CA TYR A 56 15.25 -12.08 13.96
C TYR A 56 13.75 -11.82 13.71
N ALA A 57 13.39 -11.33 12.52
CA ALA A 57 12.00 -11.06 12.15
C ALA A 57 11.18 -12.35 12.14
N ILE A 58 11.68 -13.42 11.52
CA ILE A 58 11.01 -14.73 11.50
C ILE A 58 10.81 -15.26 12.92
N LYS A 59 11.86 -15.28 13.74
CA LYS A 59 11.79 -15.78 15.12
C LYS A 59 10.75 -15.01 15.94
N ASN A 60 10.69 -13.69 15.79
CA ASN A 60 9.76 -12.87 16.58
C ASN A 60 8.36 -12.79 15.99
N SER A 61 8.17 -13.00 14.70
CA SER A 61 6.83 -13.04 14.08
C SER A 61 6.20 -14.42 14.24
N ILE A 62 6.83 -15.46 13.71
CA ILE A 62 6.30 -16.83 13.75
C ILE A 62 6.31 -17.38 15.18
N GLY A 63 7.38 -17.14 15.95
CA GLY A 63 7.47 -17.59 17.33
C GLY A 63 6.39 -16.97 18.24
N ARG A 64 5.98 -15.72 17.98
CA ARG A 64 4.92 -15.06 18.76
C ARG A 64 3.50 -15.38 18.30
N ILE A 65 3.30 -15.89 17.08
CA ILE A 65 1.99 -16.36 16.60
C ILE A 65 1.49 -17.52 17.48
N PHE A 66 2.41 -18.38 17.91
CA PHE A 66 2.09 -19.56 18.74
C PHE A 66 2.11 -19.29 20.25
N THR A 67 2.53 -18.09 20.68
CA THR A 67 2.54 -17.73 22.09
C THR A 67 1.22 -17.01 22.41
N LYS A 68 0.46 -17.53 23.39
CA LYS A 68 -0.71 -16.81 23.92
C LYS A 68 -0.24 -15.47 24.48
N SER A 69 -0.48 -14.41 23.74
CA SER A 69 -0.27 -13.04 24.20
C SER A 69 -1.63 -12.45 24.52
N GLU A 70 -1.86 -12.13 25.79
CA GLU A 70 -3.04 -11.39 26.18
C GLU A 70 -2.92 -9.97 25.62
N ALA A 71 -3.94 -9.55 24.88
CA ALA A 71 -4.03 -8.16 24.42
C ALA A 71 -4.23 -7.27 25.64
N LYS A 72 -3.41 -6.23 25.80
CA LYS A 72 -3.70 -5.16 26.76
C LYS A 72 -4.97 -4.44 26.30
N GLU A 73 -5.75 -3.94 27.25
CA GLU A 73 -6.96 -3.15 26.93
C GLU A 73 -6.65 -2.10 25.85
N GLY A 74 -7.47 -2.04 24.80
CA GLY A 74 -7.30 -1.15 23.65
C GLY A 74 -6.24 -1.55 22.64
N SER A 75 -5.64 -2.74 22.70
CA SER A 75 -4.67 -3.23 21.71
C SER A 75 -5.08 -4.59 21.14
N ILE A 76 -4.69 -4.81 19.88
CA ILE A 76 -4.88 -6.10 19.20
C ILE A 76 -3.68 -7.02 19.43
N THR A 77 -3.90 -8.33 19.46
CA THR A 77 -2.81 -9.30 19.56
C THR A 77 -1.94 -9.29 18.29
N PRO A 78 -0.66 -9.69 18.36
CA PRO A 78 0.21 -9.80 17.19
C PRO A 78 -0.39 -10.68 16.09
N PHE A 79 -1.08 -11.76 16.44
CA PHE A 79 -1.75 -12.63 15.49
C PHE A 79 -2.92 -11.92 14.78
N GLN A 80 -3.77 -11.22 15.53
CA GLN A 80 -4.86 -10.43 14.97
C GLN A 80 -4.34 -9.33 14.04
N ALA A 81 -3.23 -8.65 14.41
CA ALA A 81 -2.61 -7.63 13.57
C ALA A 81 -2.13 -8.21 12.23
N VAL A 82 -1.49 -9.39 12.24
CA VAL A 82 -1.06 -10.07 11.01
C VAL A 82 -2.25 -10.50 10.16
N CYS A 83 -3.29 -11.10 10.77
CA CYS A 83 -4.50 -11.51 10.05
C CYS A 83 -5.21 -10.30 9.40
N THR A 84 -5.34 -9.20 10.12
CA THR A 84 -5.94 -7.97 9.59
C THR A 84 -5.12 -7.39 8.43
N ALA A 85 -3.79 -7.35 8.58
CA ALA A 85 -2.92 -6.87 7.52
C ALA A 85 -2.99 -7.76 6.26
N LEU A 86 -3.02 -9.08 6.42
CA LEU A 86 -3.18 -10.01 5.31
C LEU A 86 -4.53 -9.86 4.63
N ALA A 87 -5.62 -9.78 5.42
CA ALA A 87 -6.96 -9.59 4.88
C ALA A 87 -7.10 -8.30 4.07
N ALA A 88 -6.42 -7.22 4.49
CA ALA A 88 -6.41 -5.95 3.77
C ALA A 88 -5.50 -5.95 2.53
N THR A 89 -4.49 -6.81 2.49
CA THR A 89 -3.46 -6.81 1.43
C THR A 89 -3.77 -7.84 0.33
N VAL A 90 -4.34 -8.98 0.69
CA VAL A 90 -4.65 -10.05 -0.26
C VAL A 90 -5.96 -9.71 -0.99
N GLY A 91 -5.85 -9.40 -2.27
CA GLY A 91 -6.97 -9.08 -3.15
C GLY A 91 -6.87 -9.84 -4.48
N THR A 92 -7.82 -9.58 -5.37
CA THR A 92 -7.87 -10.17 -6.73
C THR A 92 -6.60 -9.91 -7.53
N GLY A 93 -5.91 -8.78 -7.31
CA GLY A 93 -4.64 -8.45 -7.94
C GLY A 93 -3.52 -9.45 -7.66
N ASN A 94 -3.52 -10.08 -6.47
CA ASN A 94 -2.52 -11.07 -6.10
C ASN A 94 -2.72 -12.41 -6.83
N ILE A 95 -3.89 -12.66 -7.39
CA ILE A 95 -4.21 -13.86 -8.16
C ILE A 95 -4.22 -13.53 -9.65
N ALA A 96 -5.16 -12.72 -10.09
CA ALA A 96 -5.34 -12.39 -11.49
C ALA A 96 -4.18 -11.54 -12.06
N GLY A 97 -3.66 -10.58 -11.27
CA GLY A 97 -2.53 -9.75 -11.67
C GLY A 97 -1.23 -10.56 -11.82
N VAL A 98 -0.97 -11.49 -10.92
CA VAL A 98 0.19 -12.38 -11.00
C VAL A 98 0.05 -13.35 -12.17
N ALA A 99 -1.13 -13.95 -12.38
CA ALA A 99 -1.39 -14.81 -13.50
C ALA A 99 -1.21 -14.08 -14.84
N GLY A 100 -1.72 -12.85 -14.96
CA GLY A 100 -1.52 -12.00 -16.12
C GLY A 100 -0.06 -11.63 -16.37
N ALA A 101 0.69 -11.30 -15.33
CA ALA A 101 2.12 -11.00 -15.43
C ALA A 101 2.92 -12.21 -15.93
N ILE A 102 2.58 -13.42 -15.45
CA ILE A 102 3.23 -14.66 -15.91
C ILE A 102 2.84 -14.96 -17.35
N ALA A 103 1.59 -14.76 -17.73
CA ALA A 103 1.13 -15.00 -19.10
C ALA A 103 1.83 -14.10 -20.12
N ILE A 104 2.15 -12.86 -19.76
CA ILE A 104 2.82 -11.88 -20.64
C ILE A 104 4.35 -12.02 -20.56
N GLY A 105 4.91 -12.13 -19.36
CA GLY A 105 6.35 -12.08 -19.11
C GLY A 105 7.03 -13.45 -18.91
N GLY A 106 6.25 -14.53 -18.94
CA GLY A 106 6.77 -15.89 -18.74
C GLY A 106 7.41 -16.09 -17.35
N ALA A 107 8.29 -17.04 -17.23
CA ALA A 107 9.00 -17.35 -15.99
C ALA A 107 9.87 -16.18 -15.46
N GLY A 108 10.34 -15.31 -16.37
CA GLY A 108 11.09 -14.11 -15.99
C GLY A 108 10.30 -13.13 -15.13
N ALA A 109 8.99 -13.07 -15.29
CA ALA A 109 8.13 -12.22 -14.47
C ALA A 109 8.21 -12.60 -12.97
N VAL A 110 8.25 -13.89 -12.65
CA VAL A 110 8.38 -14.38 -11.27
C VAL A 110 9.68 -13.92 -10.62
N PHE A 111 10.79 -14.03 -11.36
CA PHE A 111 12.08 -13.56 -10.87
C PHE A 111 12.03 -12.05 -10.54
N TRP A 112 11.51 -11.22 -11.44
CA TRP A 112 11.42 -9.79 -11.21
C TRP A 112 10.43 -9.42 -10.12
N MET A 113 9.36 -10.19 -9.93
CA MET A 113 8.46 -10.03 -8.79
C MET A 113 9.19 -10.28 -7.46
N TRP A 114 10.06 -11.28 -7.37
CA TRP A 114 10.87 -11.50 -6.17
C TRP A 114 11.85 -10.37 -5.90
N VAL A 115 12.53 -9.86 -6.92
CA VAL A 115 13.44 -8.71 -6.79
C VAL A 115 12.66 -7.49 -6.30
N SER A 116 11.50 -7.20 -6.88
CA SER A 116 10.62 -6.10 -6.44
C SER A 116 10.13 -6.29 -5.01
N ALA A 117 9.76 -7.51 -4.62
CA ALA A 117 9.32 -7.80 -3.26
C ALA A 117 10.42 -7.54 -2.22
N LEU A 118 11.68 -7.91 -2.51
CA LEU A 118 12.82 -7.63 -1.62
C LEU A 118 13.01 -6.13 -1.36
N LEU A 119 12.82 -5.29 -2.38
CA LEU A 119 12.87 -3.84 -2.24
C LEU A 119 11.63 -3.31 -1.50
N GLY A 120 10.45 -3.85 -1.82
CA GLY A 120 9.20 -3.51 -1.18
C GLY A 120 9.17 -3.81 0.33
N MET A 121 9.87 -4.86 0.77
CA MET A 121 10.00 -5.17 2.21
C MET A 121 10.58 -3.99 3.00
N CYS A 122 11.62 -3.33 2.48
CA CYS A 122 12.24 -2.20 3.15
C CYS A 122 11.35 -0.96 3.16
N THR A 123 10.65 -0.71 2.06
CA THR A 123 9.67 0.36 1.96
C THR A 123 8.57 0.17 3.00
N LYS A 124 8.01 -1.04 3.09
CA LYS A 124 6.96 -1.36 4.06
C LYS A 124 7.45 -1.30 5.51
N PHE A 125 8.65 -1.76 5.77
CA PHE A 125 9.30 -1.61 7.09
C PHE A 125 9.39 -0.14 7.50
N SER A 126 9.84 0.72 6.59
CA SER A 126 9.96 2.16 6.86
C SER A 126 8.61 2.82 7.09
N GLU A 127 7.61 2.49 6.27
CA GLU A 127 6.23 2.98 6.40
C GLU A 127 5.64 2.62 7.76
N VAL A 128 5.71 1.35 8.17
CA VAL A 128 5.18 0.89 9.45
C VAL A 128 5.92 1.53 10.63
N THR A 129 7.25 1.66 10.52
CA THR A 129 8.07 2.30 11.56
C THR A 129 7.66 3.75 11.75
N LEU A 130 7.48 4.51 10.66
CA LEU A 130 7.01 5.89 10.72
C LEU A 130 5.59 5.98 11.26
N ALA A 131 4.69 5.10 10.85
CA ALA A 131 3.31 5.07 11.31
C ALA A 131 3.22 4.83 12.83
N VAL A 132 4.06 3.95 13.38
CA VAL A 132 4.13 3.69 14.82
C VAL A 132 4.81 4.84 15.57
N HIS A 133 5.86 5.43 15.01
CA HIS A 133 6.62 6.51 15.64
C HIS A 133 5.80 7.80 15.79
N TYR A 134 5.03 8.15 14.76
CA TYR A 134 4.24 9.38 14.69
C TYR A 134 2.76 9.20 15.03
N ARG A 135 2.37 8.05 15.61
CA ARG A 135 0.99 7.83 16.03
C ARG A 135 0.58 8.79 17.16
N GLU A 136 -0.68 9.17 17.17
CA GLU A 136 -1.30 10.00 18.20
C GLU A 136 -2.35 9.21 18.96
N LYS A 137 -2.80 9.74 20.11
CA LYS A 137 -3.99 9.24 20.80
C LYS A 137 -5.18 10.11 20.39
N ASN A 138 -6.28 9.48 20.03
CA ASN A 138 -7.55 10.18 19.80
C ASN A 138 -8.19 10.61 21.13
N ALA A 139 -9.33 11.29 21.06
CA ALA A 139 -10.08 11.75 22.23
C ALA A 139 -10.59 10.60 23.12
N GLU A 140 -10.70 9.39 22.56
CA GLU A 140 -11.17 8.18 23.22
C GLU A 140 -10.01 7.39 23.86
N GLY A 141 -8.76 7.83 23.66
CA GLY A 141 -7.56 7.21 24.20
C GLY A 141 -6.92 6.15 23.31
N ASP A 142 -7.52 5.85 22.15
CA ASP A 142 -7.02 4.88 21.20
C ASP A 142 -5.87 5.43 20.36
N TYR A 143 -4.95 4.55 19.96
CA TYR A 143 -3.86 4.92 19.07
C TYR A 143 -4.33 4.99 17.63
N VAL A 144 -4.16 6.16 17.01
CA VAL A 144 -4.41 6.42 15.60
C VAL A 144 -3.09 6.80 14.91
N GLY A 145 -2.88 6.30 13.71
CA GLY A 145 -1.65 6.50 12.96
C GLY A 145 -1.86 6.31 11.45
N GLY A 146 -0.76 6.35 10.72
CA GLY A 146 -0.77 6.17 9.28
C GLY A 146 -0.08 7.30 8.53
N PRO A 147 -0.13 7.29 7.18
CA PRO A 147 0.58 8.26 6.35
C PRO A 147 0.23 9.71 6.66
N MET A 148 -1.06 10.04 6.89
CA MET A 148 -1.48 11.38 7.24
C MET A 148 -0.80 11.89 8.52
N TYR A 149 -0.60 11.01 9.53
CA TYR A 149 0.01 11.40 10.80
C TYR A 149 1.51 11.62 10.68
N TYR A 150 2.25 10.75 10.00
CA TYR A 150 3.68 10.98 9.86
C TYR A 150 4.02 12.11 8.87
N ILE A 151 3.16 12.41 7.90
CA ILE A 151 3.29 13.62 7.07
C ILE A 151 3.06 14.87 7.93
N LYS A 152 1.98 14.88 8.72
CA LYS A 152 1.64 15.99 9.61
C LYS A 152 2.73 16.26 10.64
N ASN A 153 3.16 15.23 11.35
CA ASN A 153 4.05 15.34 12.52
C ASN A 153 5.54 15.30 12.14
N GLY A 154 5.89 14.61 11.06
CA GLY A 154 7.28 14.46 10.63
C GLY A 154 7.79 15.57 9.73
N LEU A 155 6.95 16.09 8.82
CA LEU A 155 7.35 17.13 7.87
C LEU A 155 7.02 18.56 8.33
N GLY A 156 6.17 18.69 9.37
CA GLY A 156 5.80 19.98 9.95
C GLY A 156 4.68 20.73 9.22
N LYS A 157 4.33 21.91 9.76
CA LYS A 157 3.12 22.66 9.39
C LYS A 157 2.99 23.00 7.90
N LYS A 158 4.10 23.20 7.19
CA LYS A 158 4.08 23.51 5.74
C LYS A 158 3.49 22.39 4.89
N TRP A 159 3.50 21.15 5.39
CA TRP A 159 3.09 19.96 4.68
C TRP A 159 1.70 19.42 5.11
N TYR A 160 0.98 20.16 5.96
CA TYR A 160 -0.36 19.76 6.42
C TYR A 160 -1.36 19.57 5.27
N TRP A 161 -1.24 20.40 4.23
CA TRP A 161 -2.08 20.25 3.04
C TRP A 161 -1.93 18.86 2.40
N MET A 162 -0.70 18.33 2.35
CA MET A 162 -0.43 17.00 1.78
C MET A 162 -1.01 15.89 2.66
N ALA A 163 -0.94 16.02 3.98
CA ALA A 163 -1.59 15.09 4.90
C ALA A 163 -3.12 15.08 4.71
N SER A 164 -3.74 16.26 4.52
CA SER A 164 -5.17 16.38 4.26
C SER A 164 -5.57 15.79 2.91
N VAL A 165 -4.82 16.08 1.86
CA VAL A 165 -5.03 15.48 0.52
C VAL A 165 -4.94 13.97 0.59
N TYR A 166 -3.92 13.42 1.26
CA TYR A 166 -3.77 11.99 1.45
C TYR A 166 -4.97 11.38 2.17
N ALA A 167 -5.44 12.02 3.26
CA ALA A 167 -6.58 11.54 4.03
C ALA A 167 -7.87 11.53 3.20
N ILE A 168 -8.14 12.59 2.43
CA ILE A 168 -9.31 12.69 1.55
C ILE A 168 -9.26 11.62 0.45
N LEU A 169 -8.13 11.53 -0.26
CA LEU A 169 -7.96 10.54 -1.32
C LEU A 169 -8.04 9.10 -0.78
N GLY A 170 -7.44 8.85 0.39
CA GLY A 170 -7.53 7.55 1.07
C GLY A 170 -8.97 7.18 1.42
N SER A 171 -9.75 8.14 1.94
CA SER A 171 -11.16 7.91 2.25
C SER A 171 -12.01 7.63 0.99
N LEU A 172 -11.74 8.34 -0.10
CA LEU A 172 -12.41 8.11 -1.38
C LEU A 172 -12.04 6.75 -1.98
N THR A 173 -10.79 6.32 -1.83
CA THR A 173 -10.30 5.05 -2.33
C THR A 173 -11.00 3.86 -1.67
N VAL A 174 -11.38 3.97 -0.38
CA VAL A 174 -12.12 2.92 0.35
C VAL A 174 -13.46 2.61 -0.33
N LEU A 175 -14.10 3.59 -0.96
CA LEU A 175 -15.37 3.39 -1.69
C LEU A 175 -15.19 2.63 -3.02
N GLY A 176 -14.00 2.70 -3.63
CA GLY A 176 -13.74 2.13 -4.96
C GLY A 176 -12.88 0.87 -4.97
N THR A 177 -12.11 0.62 -3.93
CA THR A 177 -11.18 -0.52 -3.89
C THR A 177 -11.66 -1.62 -2.95
N GLY A 178 -11.49 -2.85 -3.38
CA GLY A 178 -11.72 -4.05 -2.57
C GLY A 178 -13.12 -4.62 -2.68
N ASN A 179 -14.17 -3.86 -2.41
CA ASN A 179 -15.54 -4.39 -2.44
C ASN A 179 -16.09 -4.59 -3.85
N ALA A 180 -15.82 -3.69 -4.79
CA ALA A 180 -16.36 -3.77 -6.16
C ALA A 180 -15.80 -4.96 -6.96
N THR A 181 -14.57 -5.38 -6.71
CA THR A 181 -13.93 -6.52 -7.39
C THR A 181 -14.11 -7.86 -6.68
N GLN A 182 -14.54 -7.85 -5.42
CA GLN A 182 -14.77 -9.07 -4.63
C GLN A 182 -16.22 -9.55 -4.66
N VAL A 183 -17.15 -8.71 -5.10
CA VAL A 183 -18.60 -9.00 -5.15
C VAL A 183 -19.06 -9.52 -6.51
N ASN A 184 -18.20 -9.48 -7.56
CA ASN A 184 -18.51 -9.98 -8.89
C ASN A 184 -17.98 -11.39 -9.13
#